data_f56b669430bc16a4df76064309e34438
#
_entry.id   f56b669430bc16a4df76064309e34438
#
_cell.length_a   1.000
_cell.length_b   1.000
_cell.length_c   1.000
_cell.angle_alpha   90.00
_cell.angle_beta   90.00
_cell.angle_gamma   90.00
#
_symmetry.space_group_name_H-M   'P 1'
#
loop_
_entity.id
_entity.type
_entity.pdbx_description
1 polymer ?
#
loop_
_entity_poly.entity_id
_entity_poly.type
_entity_poly.pdbx_seq_one_letter_code
_entity_poly.pdbx_strand_id
1 'polypeptide(L)'
;TQGQRYSPLTQVNTTTVQNLVPVWSFSFGGEKQRGQESQPLVHGGRMFVTGSYSRIFALDTRTGAKLWQYEHRLPDGIMPCCDVVNRGAALFDNLVIFGTLDAQLVALDQATGKVVWKEKLDDYKAGYSYT
;
A
#
# COMPACT_ATOMS: atom_id res chain seq x y z
N THR A 1 4.59 9.05 10.60
CA THR A 1 5.28 9.80 9.54
C THR A 1 4.41 10.97 9.13
N GLN A 2 4.85 12.18 9.43
CA GLN A 2 4.07 13.41 9.24
C GLN A 2 4.28 14.01 7.83
N GLY A 3 4.57 13.21 6.81
CA GLY A 3 4.83 13.67 5.45
C GLY A 3 6.08 14.55 5.28
N GLN A 4 6.92 14.65 6.29
CA GLN A 4 8.09 15.54 6.31
C GLN A 4 9.25 15.04 5.44
N ARG A 5 9.15 13.82 4.90
CA ARG A 5 10.22 13.20 4.07
C ARG A 5 11.59 13.23 4.74
N TYR A 6 11.59 13.13 6.04
CA TYR A 6 12.77 13.13 6.89
C TYR A 6 12.81 11.86 7.72
N SER A 7 13.98 11.26 7.83
CA SER A 7 14.25 10.14 8.74
C SER A 7 15.32 10.55 9.74
N PRO A 8 15.10 10.34 11.06
CA PRO A 8 16.12 10.53 12.07
C PRO A 8 17.15 9.40 12.12
N LEU A 9 16.99 8.36 11.27
CA LEU A 9 17.92 7.23 11.21
C LEU A 9 19.25 7.70 10.61
N THR A 10 20.35 7.35 11.26
CA THR A 10 21.71 7.78 10.89
C THR A 10 22.54 6.67 10.25
N GLN A 11 22.02 5.43 10.20
CA GLN A 11 22.76 4.28 9.65
C GLN A 11 23.04 4.43 8.14
N VAL A 12 22.15 5.14 7.42
CA VAL A 12 22.35 5.47 6.01
C VAL A 12 22.64 6.96 5.90
N ASN A 13 23.81 7.29 5.39
CA ASN A 13 24.30 8.65 5.19
C ASN A 13 25.24 8.71 3.97
N THR A 14 25.78 9.86 3.66
CA THR A 14 26.64 10.06 2.48
C THR A 14 27.90 9.18 2.45
N THR A 15 28.36 8.74 3.61
CA THR A 15 29.54 7.86 3.73
C THR A 15 29.17 6.37 3.62
N THR A 16 28.00 5.98 4.15
CA THR A 16 27.60 4.56 4.26
C THR A 16 26.69 4.09 3.14
N VAL A 17 26.06 4.99 2.38
CA VAL A 17 25.10 4.65 1.31
C VAL A 17 25.68 3.71 0.26
N GLN A 18 26.99 3.81 -0.01
CA GLN A 18 27.70 2.91 -0.95
C GLN A 18 27.74 1.44 -0.48
N ASN A 19 27.47 1.18 0.80
CA ASN A 19 27.49 -0.17 1.37
C ASN A 19 26.09 -0.83 1.34
N LEU A 20 25.07 -0.15 0.80
CA LEU A 20 23.73 -0.74 0.67
C LEU A 20 23.74 -1.87 -0.34
N VAL A 21 23.15 -2.99 0.06
CA VAL A 21 22.93 -4.15 -0.80
C VAL A 21 21.45 -4.58 -0.73
N PRO A 22 20.86 -5.07 -1.84
CA PRO A 22 19.52 -5.62 -1.81
C PRO A 22 19.51 -6.91 -0.97
N VAL A 23 18.54 -7.06 -0.07
CA VAL A 23 18.42 -8.24 0.79
C VAL A 23 17.26 -9.16 0.37
N TRP A 24 16.26 -8.62 -0.27
CA TRP A 24 15.14 -9.38 -0.88
C TRP A 24 14.43 -8.53 -1.94
N SER A 25 13.59 -9.18 -2.72
CA SER A 25 12.68 -8.55 -3.66
C SER A 25 11.30 -9.21 -3.57
N PHE A 26 10.25 -8.47 -3.92
CA PHE A 26 8.88 -8.95 -3.95
C PHE A 26 8.20 -8.57 -5.26
N SER A 27 7.51 -9.53 -5.90
CA SER A 27 6.72 -9.27 -7.11
C SER A 27 5.26 -9.03 -6.77
N PHE A 28 4.70 -7.94 -7.29
CA PHE A 28 3.27 -7.61 -7.16
C PHE A 28 2.36 -8.38 -8.14
N GLY A 29 2.92 -9.29 -8.95
CA GLY A 29 2.20 -10.03 -9.96
C GLY A 29 2.07 -9.23 -11.28
N GLY A 30 2.80 -9.66 -12.32
CA GLY A 30 3.08 -8.89 -13.53
C GLY A 30 1.86 -8.44 -14.32
N GLU A 31 0.85 -9.31 -14.52
CA GLU A 31 -0.31 -8.98 -15.34
C GLU A 31 -1.26 -7.95 -14.73
N LYS A 32 -1.33 -7.92 -13.40
CA LYS A 32 -2.19 -6.99 -12.65
C LYS A 32 -1.46 -5.73 -12.20
N GLN A 33 -0.16 -5.65 -12.38
CA GLN A 33 0.61 -4.50 -11.92
C GLN A 33 0.86 -3.52 -13.06
N ARG A 34 0.34 -2.30 -12.90
CA ARG A 34 0.52 -1.19 -13.83
C ARG A 34 1.00 0.02 -13.03
N GLY A 35 2.24 0.40 -13.19
CA GLY A 35 2.84 1.44 -12.37
C GLY A 35 2.95 1.08 -10.88
N GLN A 36 3.86 1.69 -10.18
CA GLN A 36 4.06 1.51 -8.74
C GLN A 36 4.41 2.87 -8.14
N GLU A 37 3.44 3.45 -7.43
CA GLU A 37 3.59 4.80 -6.84
C GLU A 37 3.42 4.79 -5.32
N SER A 38 3.26 3.60 -4.73
CA SER A 38 3.01 3.44 -3.31
C SER A 38 4.22 3.84 -2.46
N GLN A 39 3.96 4.53 -1.36
CA GLN A 39 4.93 4.70 -0.28
C GLN A 39 4.76 3.55 0.72
N PRO A 40 5.76 2.67 0.86
CA PRO A 40 5.72 1.60 1.86
C PRO A 40 5.68 2.17 3.28
N LEU A 41 4.85 1.59 4.14
CA LEU A 41 4.82 1.87 5.57
C LEU A 41 5.36 0.68 6.33
N VAL A 42 6.24 0.94 7.30
CA VAL A 42 6.83 -0.11 8.13
C VAL A 42 6.41 0.08 9.58
N HIS A 43 5.81 -0.96 10.15
CA HIS A 43 5.43 -0.99 11.57
C HIS A 43 5.42 -2.42 12.10
N GLY A 44 5.96 -2.64 13.30
CA GLY A 44 5.94 -3.93 13.99
C GLY A 44 6.51 -5.10 13.17
N GLY A 45 7.60 -4.87 12.42
CA GLY A 45 8.23 -5.89 11.58
C GLY A 45 7.47 -6.22 10.28
N ARG A 46 6.41 -5.48 9.98
CA ARG A 46 5.62 -5.61 8.74
C ARG A 46 5.83 -4.40 7.85
N MET A 47 5.87 -4.63 6.55
CA MET A 47 5.83 -3.59 5.52
C MET A 47 4.47 -3.67 4.82
N PHE A 48 3.72 -2.58 4.85
CA PHE A 48 2.46 -2.44 4.12
C PHE A 48 2.72 -1.65 2.85
N VAL A 49 2.32 -2.22 1.72
CA VAL A 49 2.53 -1.59 0.41
C VAL A 49 1.33 -1.84 -0.48
N THR A 50 0.82 -0.78 -1.10
CA THR A 50 -0.29 -0.86 -2.03
C THR A 50 0.20 -1.16 -3.44
N GLY A 51 -0.63 -1.79 -4.23
CA GLY A 51 -0.39 -2.08 -5.64
C GLY A 51 -1.60 -1.67 -6.48
N SER A 52 -1.47 -1.83 -7.78
CA SER A 52 -2.53 -1.51 -8.75
C SER A 52 -3.83 -2.26 -8.45
N TYR A 53 -4.95 -1.70 -8.90
CA TYR A 53 -6.30 -2.26 -8.76
C TYR A 53 -6.74 -2.43 -7.31
N SER A 54 -6.41 -1.45 -6.45
CA SER A 54 -6.82 -1.43 -5.04
C SER A 54 -6.41 -2.69 -4.28
N ARG A 55 -5.18 -3.14 -4.49
CA ARG A 55 -4.54 -4.23 -3.74
C ARG A 55 -3.64 -3.65 -2.66
N ILE A 56 -3.48 -4.41 -1.57
CA ILE A 56 -2.50 -4.11 -0.53
C ILE A 56 -1.86 -5.41 -0.04
N PHE A 57 -0.59 -5.35 0.29
CA PHE A 57 0.23 -6.46 0.75
C PHE A 57 0.85 -6.14 2.09
N ALA A 58 0.92 -7.11 2.98
CA ALA A 58 1.81 -7.07 4.12
C ALA A 58 2.94 -8.06 3.92
N LEU A 59 4.15 -7.57 4.06
CA LEU A 59 5.39 -8.33 3.89
C LEU A 59 6.17 -8.35 5.20
N ASP A 60 6.84 -9.45 5.47
CA ASP A 60 7.85 -9.52 6.52
C ASP A 60 9.05 -8.64 6.13
N THR A 61 9.44 -7.70 6.97
CA THR A 61 10.50 -6.72 6.64
C THR A 61 11.89 -7.34 6.54
N ARG A 62 12.11 -8.50 7.12
CA ARG A 62 13.43 -9.17 7.12
C ARG A 62 13.62 -10.08 5.93
N THR A 63 12.55 -10.72 5.48
CA THR A 63 12.62 -11.79 4.48
C THR A 63 11.94 -11.42 3.16
N GLY A 64 11.09 -10.39 3.15
CA GLY A 64 10.24 -10.07 2.00
C GLY A 64 9.08 -11.05 1.78
N ALA A 65 8.90 -12.03 2.68
CA ALA A 65 7.82 -13.00 2.57
C ALA A 65 6.45 -12.32 2.70
N LYS A 66 5.52 -12.70 1.85
CA LYS A 66 4.15 -12.22 1.93
C LYS A 66 3.45 -12.84 3.14
N LEU A 67 3.04 -11.98 4.09
CA LEU A 67 2.27 -12.38 5.27
C LEU A 67 0.80 -12.52 4.93
N TRP A 68 0.25 -11.53 4.23
CA TRP A 68 -1.11 -11.55 3.70
C TRP A 68 -1.23 -10.57 2.51
N GLN A 69 -2.33 -10.71 1.78
CA GLN A 69 -2.73 -9.84 0.69
C GLN A 69 -4.24 -9.62 0.79
N TYR A 70 -4.65 -8.38 0.55
CA TYR A 70 -6.03 -8.03 0.31
C TYR A 70 -6.17 -7.48 -1.11
N GLU A 71 -7.21 -7.90 -1.80
CA GLU A 71 -7.60 -7.42 -3.13
C GLU A 71 -9.05 -6.94 -3.05
N HIS A 72 -9.25 -5.64 -3.28
CA HIS A 72 -10.59 -5.09 -3.30
C HIS A 72 -11.30 -5.50 -4.58
N ARG A 73 -12.54 -5.98 -4.43
CA ARG A 73 -13.36 -6.31 -5.60
C ARG A 73 -13.89 -5.02 -6.21
N LEU A 74 -13.31 -4.62 -7.32
CA LEU A 74 -13.75 -3.45 -8.08
C LEU A 74 -14.94 -3.81 -8.97
N PRO A 75 -15.83 -2.83 -9.27
CA PRO A 75 -16.86 -2.98 -10.29
C PRO A 75 -16.26 -3.23 -11.68
N ASP A 76 -16.98 -4.01 -12.49
CA ASP A 76 -16.58 -4.25 -13.88
C ASP A 76 -16.56 -2.94 -14.68
N GLY A 77 -15.57 -2.80 -15.55
CA GLY A 77 -15.44 -1.63 -16.42
C GLY A 77 -15.09 -0.32 -15.71
N ILE A 78 -14.61 -0.37 -14.45
CA ILE A 78 -14.16 0.84 -13.78
C ILE A 78 -13.00 1.49 -14.56
N MET A 79 -13.13 2.79 -14.82
CA MET A 79 -12.13 3.58 -15.53
C MET A 79 -11.75 4.80 -14.67
N PRO A 80 -10.79 4.68 -13.77
CA PRO A 80 -10.32 5.82 -12.97
C PRO A 80 -9.55 6.81 -13.86
N CYS A 81 -9.56 8.08 -13.49
CA CYS A 81 -8.94 9.15 -14.28
C CYS A 81 -7.42 9.00 -14.47
N CYS A 82 -6.73 8.41 -13.51
CA CYS A 82 -5.28 8.51 -13.35
C CYS A 82 -4.61 7.14 -13.33
N ASP A 83 -5.08 6.22 -14.17
CA ASP A 83 -4.70 4.81 -14.18
C ASP A 83 -5.13 4.09 -12.88
N VAL A 84 -4.66 2.88 -12.68
CA VAL A 84 -5.09 1.97 -11.61
C VAL A 84 -4.10 1.90 -10.45
N VAL A 85 -3.21 2.89 -10.36
CA VAL A 85 -2.19 2.99 -9.29
C VAL A 85 -2.83 3.30 -7.93
N ASN A 86 -2.06 3.07 -6.86
CA ASN A 86 -2.40 3.49 -5.51
C ASN A 86 -1.14 4.03 -4.84
N ARG A 87 -1.25 5.18 -4.18
CA ARG A 87 -0.11 5.92 -3.63
C ARG A 87 0.23 5.56 -2.20
N GLY A 88 -0.58 4.75 -1.54
CA GLY A 88 -0.23 4.24 -0.23
C GLY A 88 -1.41 4.07 0.72
N ALA A 89 -1.08 3.86 1.97
CA ALA A 89 -2.02 3.61 3.06
C ALA A 89 -1.67 4.48 4.28
N ALA A 90 -2.54 4.48 5.28
CA ALA A 90 -2.29 5.06 6.59
C ALA A 90 -2.39 3.98 7.66
N LEU A 91 -1.65 4.17 8.76
CA LEU A 91 -1.74 3.29 9.93
C LEU A 91 -2.42 4.05 11.08
N PHE A 92 -3.35 3.39 11.73
CA PHE A 92 -4.01 3.89 12.94
C PHE A 92 -4.30 2.72 13.88
N ASP A 93 -3.77 2.76 15.08
CA ASP A 93 -3.82 1.64 16.04
C ASP A 93 -3.38 0.32 15.40
N ASN A 94 -4.25 -0.68 15.40
CA ASN A 94 -4.03 -1.97 14.75
C ASN A 94 -4.55 -2.05 13.31
N LEU A 95 -4.94 -0.91 12.72
CA LEU A 95 -5.52 -0.84 11.39
C LEU A 95 -4.52 -0.33 10.35
N VAL A 96 -4.61 -0.87 9.15
CA VAL A 96 -4.10 -0.27 7.92
C VAL A 96 -5.27 0.14 7.05
N ILE A 97 -5.29 1.42 6.65
CA ILE A 97 -6.41 2.06 5.98
C ILE A 97 -5.93 2.57 4.62
N PHE A 98 -6.65 2.25 3.56
CA PHE A 98 -6.32 2.74 2.22
C PHE A 98 -7.58 3.04 1.41
N GLY A 99 -7.43 3.92 0.42
CA GLY A 99 -8.49 4.26 -0.52
C GLY A 99 -8.55 3.29 -1.68
N THR A 100 -9.73 3.17 -2.29
CA THR A 100 -9.95 2.30 -3.44
C THR A 100 -10.43 3.07 -4.66
N LEU A 101 -10.24 2.50 -5.86
CA LEU A 101 -10.59 3.14 -7.12
C LEU A 101 -12.11 3.39 -7.29
N ASP A 102 -12.94 2.67 -6.55
CA ASP A 102 -14.40 2.84 -6.53
C ASP A 102 -14.89 3.76 -5.39
N ALA A 103 -14.00 4.67 -4.94
CA ALA A 103 -14.28 5.72 -3.97
C ALA A 103 -14.70 5.21 -2.58
N GLN A 104 -14.06 4.14 -2.09
CA GLN A 104 -14.23 3.64 -0.73
C GLN A 104 -12.96 3.81 0.10
N LEU A 105 -13.10 3.88 1.42
CA LEU A 105 -12.04 3.58 2.37
C LEU A 105 -12.22 2.17 2.91
N VAL A 106 -11.12 1.46 3.02
CA VAL A 106 -11.07 0.10 3.56
C VAL A 106 -10.07 0.07 4.70
N ALA A 107 -10.51 -0.38 5.86
CA ALA A 107 -9.64 -0.65 7.00
C ALA A 107 -9.48 -2.15 7.20
N LEU A 108 -8.23 -2.57 7.29
CA LEU A 108 -7.83 -3.95 7.51
C LEU A 108 -7.09 -4.08 8.84
N ASP A 109 -7.25 -5.19 9.51
CA ASP A 109 -6.41 -5.56 10.64
C ASP A 109 -4.96 -5.80 10.18
N GLN A 110 -4.00 -5.13 10.80
CA GLN A 110 -2.59 -5.17 10.41
C GLN A 110 -1.97 -6.57 10.50
N ALA A 111 -2.44 -7.40 11.42
CA ALA A 111 -1.87 -8.73 11.63
C ALA A 111 -2.38 -9.76 10.62
N THR A 112 -3.65 -9.65 10.24
CA THR A 112 -4.36 -10.70 9.48
C THR A 112 -4.80 -10.30 8.09
N GLY A 113 -4.84 -9.00 7.76
CA GLY A 113 -5.39 -8.49 6.51
C GLY A 113 -6.92 -8.62 6.39
N LYS A 114 -7.61 -9.02 7.45
CA LYS A 114 -9.08 -9.11 7.45
C LYS A 114 -9.69 -7.72 7.47
N VAL A 115 -10.78 -7.57 6.73
CA VAL A 115 -11.55 -6.33 6.72
C VAL A 115 -12.19 -6.12 8.09
N VAL A 116 -11.94 -4.94 8.67
CA VAL A 116 -12.58 -4.48 9.89
C VAL A 116 -13.80 -3.62 9.54
N TRP A 117 -13.64 -2.68 8.60
CA TRP A 117 -14.73 -1.90 8.06
C TRP A 117 -14.43 -1.41 6.64
N LYS A 118 -15.49 -1.04 5.94
CA LYS A 118 -15.45 -0.34 4.65
C LYS A 118 -16.46 0.79 4.68
N GLU A 119 -16.09 1.91 4.10
CA GLU A 119 -16.96 3.08 4.00
C GLU A 119 -16.93 3.63 2.58
N LYS A 120 -18.11 3.75 1.96
CA LYS A 120 -18.26 4.42 0.68
C LYS A 120 -18.29 5.91 0.92
N LEU A 121 -17.31 6.64 0.39
CA LEU A 121 -17.22 8.09 0.57
C LEU A 121 -17.88 8.88 -0.55
N ASP A 122 -17.92 8.31 -1.77
CA ASP A 122 -18.48 9.00 -2.92
C ASP A 122 -18.88 8.02 -4.04
N ASP A 123 -19.39 8.55 -5.14
CA ASP A 123 -19.79 7.75 -6.31
C ASP A 123 -18.70 7.77 -7.39
N TYR A 124 -18.06 6.62 -7.59
CA TYR A 124 -17.05 6.47 -8.64
C TYR A 124 -17.59 6.73 -10.05
N LYS A 125 -18.91 6.56 -10.29
CA LYS A 125 -19.56 6.87 -11.57
C LYS A 125 -19.62 8.38 -11.83
N ALA A 126 -19.53 9.20 -10.79
CA ALA A 126 -19.38 10.65 -10.89
C ALA A 126 -17.91 11.10 -11.05
N GLY A 127 -16.97 10.16 -11.19
CA GLY A 127 -15.56 10.42 -11.43
C GLY A 127 -14.69 10.44 -10.16
N TYR A 128 -15.23 10.09 -8.99
CA TYR A 128 -14.44 10.03 -7.76
C TYR A 128 -13.67 8.71 -7.65
N SER A 129 -12.41 8.80 -7.27
CA SER A 129 -11.57 7.63 -6.98
C SER A 129 -10.47 8.02 -5.98
N TYR A 130 -9.94 7.05 -5.26
CA TYR A 130 -8.79 7.22 -4.37
C TYR A 130 -7.59 6.43 -4.88
N THR A 131 -6.48 7.15 -5.02
CA THR A 131 -5.20 6.60 -5.52
C THR A 131 -4.04 6.90 -4.59
#